data_1a058441ecaaeeaff16880a5313e391f
#
_entry.id   1a058441ecaaeeaff16880a5313e391f
#
_cell.length_a   1.000
_cell.length_b   1.000
_cell.length_c   1.000
_cell.angle_alpha   90.00
_cell.angle_beta   90.00
_cell.angle_gamma   90.00
#
_symmetry.space_group_name_H-M   'P 1'
#
loop_
_entity.id
_entity.type
_entity.pdbx_description
1 polymer ?
#
loop_
_entity_poly.entity_id
_entity_poly.type
_entity_poly.pdbx_seq_one_letter_code
_entity_poly.pdbx_strand_id
1 'polypeptide(L)'
;MTVTASSPRNQYDGAAAPAAPASSAPAGAGSTTRLELPPLHLGKLRVDVPVVLAPMAGITNKAFRRLCREYGGGLYVAEMVTSRALVERNDKSMRIISHDEDEDVRSVQLYGVDPKTVGAAVRLLVEEDRADHIDLNFGCPVPKVTRKGGGSALPWKTELFESIIKAATTEAAKGDVPLTIKMRKGVTEDHLTFLDAGRIARDHGVAAVTLHGRTTGQFYSGQADWAAIKELRDALPDVPVLGNGDIWTAEDAIRMVRETGVDGVVIGRGCQGRPWLFGDLQAAFEGRETRYKPTLTEVGETFFRHAELLIDYFGNEEQALRDIRKHVAWYFKGYMVGGELRAAMATVGTLEQLRDLLDSLNPEAGYPGADAEGPRGRAGSPKRPALPDGWLDSRELNAEHRAMISAAESDVSGG
;
A
#
# COMPACT_ATOMS: atom_id res chain seq x y z
N MET A 1 23.01 4.19 -49.50
CA MET A 1 23.90 4.67 -48.40
C MET A 1 23.06 4.81 -47.16
N THR A 2 23.14 3.80 -46.32
CA THR A 2 22.35 3.67 -45.10
C THR A 2 23.20 4.19 -43.94
N VAL A 3 22.78 5.27 -43.31
CA VAL A 3 23.44 5.83 -42.13
C VAL A 3 22.73 5.28 -40.90
N THR A 4 23.37 4.38 -40.18
CA THR A 4 22.95 3.89 -38.88
C THR A 4 23.43 4.88 -37.79
N ALA A 5 22.50 5.51 -37.09
CA ALA A 5 22.79 6.30 -35.91
C ALA A 5 22.91 5.37 -34.71
N SER A 6 24.10 5.27 -34.13
CA SER A 6 24.38 4.60 -32.89
C SER A 6 24.05 5.54 -31.71
N SER A 7 23.13 5.15 -30.84
CA SER A 7 22.89 5.77 -29.55
C SER A 7 24.08 5.50 -28.59
N PRO A 8 24.49 6.47 -27.77
CA PRO A 8 25.50 6.25 -26.75
C PRO A 8 24.90 5.40 -25.61
N ARG A 9 25.54 4.28 -25.31
CA ARG A 9 25.25 3.48 -24.11
C ARG A 9 25.66 4.28 -22.87
N ASN A 10 24.73 4.49 -22.00
CA ASN A 10 24.95 5.07 -20.68
C ASN A 10 25.72 4.03 -19.84
N GLN A 11 26.99 4.31 -19.55
CA GLN A 11 27.80 3.54 -18.60
C GLN A 11 27.49 4.01 -17.18
N TYR A 12 26.44 3.44 -16.59
CA TYR A 12 26.31 3.35 -15.14
C TYR A 12 26.04 1.87 -14.84
N ASP A 13 27.13 1.11 -14.77
CA ASP A 13 27.11 -0.22 -14.20
C ASP A 13 26.72 -0.14 -12.72
N GLY A 14 25.65 -0.87 -12.38
CA GLY A 14 25.02 -0.86 -11.08
C GLY A 14 25.97 -1.20 -9.95
N ALA A 15 26.09 -0.30 -9.00
CA ALA A 15 26.49 -0.67 -7.65
C ALA A 15 25.36 -1.48 -7.04
N ALA A 16 25.56 -2.78 -6.90
CA ALA A 16 24.69 -3.65 -6.15
C ALA A 16 24.56 -3.11 -4.72
N ALA A 17 23.33 -3.11 -4.18
CA ALA A 17 23.10 -2.80 -2.79
C ALA A 17 24.06 -3.60 -1.90
N PRO A 18 24.63 -3.02 -0.83
CA PRO A 18 25.60 -3.72 -0.01
C PRO A 18 24.96 -4.97 0.60
N ALA A 19 25.55 -6.13 0.32
CA ALA A 19 25.16 -7.39 0.92
C ALA A 19 25.32 -7.28 2.44
N ALA A 20 24.29 -7.67 3.18
CA ALA A 20 24.27 -7.65 4.63
C ALA A 20 25.49 -8.43 5.19
N PRO A 21 26.26 -7.87 6.15
CA PRO A 21 27.39 -8.58 6.74
C PRO A 21 26.91 -9.79 7.53
N ALA A 22 27.51 -10.93 7.30
CA ALA A 22 27.31 -12.14 8.07
C ALA A 22 27.92 -11.94 9.48
N SER A 23 27.08 -11.76 10.48
CA SER A 23 27.47 -11.70 11.89
C SER A 23 27.28 -13.05 12.54
N SER A 24 28.37 -13.59 13.09
CA SER A 24 28.37 -14.77 13.96
C SER A 24 27.85 -14.36 15.35
N ALA A 25 26.68 -14.84 15.75
CA ALA A 25 26.11 -14.65 17.08
C ALA A 25 26.27 -15.92 17.96
N PRO A 26 26.42 -15.77 19.30
CA PRO A 26 26.47 -16.89 20.22
C PRO A 26 25.06 -17.45 20.50
N ALA A 27 24.97 -18.77 20.57
CA ALA A 27 23.76 -19.51 20.86
C ALA A 27 23.29 -19.28 22.31
N GLY A 28 22.09 -18.68 22.46
CA GLY A 28 21.32 -18.63 23.69
C GLY A 28 19.96 -19.24 23.45
N ALA A 29 19.68 -20.41 24.04
CA ALA A 29 18.48 -21.19 23.83
C ALA A 29 17.26 -20.57 24.55
N GLY A 30 16.35 -19.99 23.76
CA GLY A 30 14.94 -19.81 24.10
C GLY A 30 14.12 -20.43 22.99
N SER A 31 13.30 -21.44 23.28
CA SER A 31 12.42 -22.08 22.30
C SER A 31 11.36 -21.08 21.80
N THR A 32 11.72 -20.26 20.85
CA THR A 32 10.75 -19.51 20.05
C THR A 32 10.24 -20.45 18.97
N THR A 33 9.02 -20.94 19.16
CA THR A 33 8.31 -21.70 18.12
C THR A 33 8.33 -20.85 16.85
N ARG A 34 9.10 -21.30 15.86
CA ARG A 34 9.20 -20.65 14.55
C ARG A 34 7.79 -20.51 13.97
N LEU A 35 7.43 -19.32 13.54
CA LEU A 35 6.19 -19.11 12.82
C LEU A 35 6.43 -19.50 11.37
N GLU A 36 5.94 -20.66 10.97
CA GLU A 36 5.94 -21.07 9.58
C GLU A 36 4.56 -20.78 8.99
N LEU A 37 4.44 -19.67 8.25
CA LEU A 37 3.30 -19.48 7.38
C LEU A 37 3.62 -20.06 6.00
N PRO A 38 2.65 -20.78 5.40
CA PRO A 38 2.78 -21.16 4.01
C PRO A 38 2.80 -19.91 3.12
N PRO A 39 3.30 -20.00 1.88
CA PRO A 39 3.13 -18.96 0.88
C PRO A 39 1.65 -18.56 0.76
N LEU A 40 1.39 -17.27 0.60
CA LEU A 40 0.04 -16.78 0.37
C LEU A 40 -0.37 -17.10 -1.08
N HIS A 41 -1.53 -17.71 -1.24
CA HIS A 41 -2.11 -18.00 -2.55
C HIS A 41 -3.31 -17.08 -2.81
N LEU A 42 -3.22 -16.28 -3.86
CA LEU A 42 -4.28 -15.42 -4.37
C LEU A 42 -4.71 -15.97 -5.75
N GLY A 43 -5.68 -16.89 -5.76
CA GLY A 43 -5.95 -17.66 -6.97
C GLY A 43 -4.69 -18.39 -7.46
N LYS A 44 -4.28 -18.13 -8.72
CA LYS A 44 -3.03 -18.68 -9.28
C LYS A 44 -1.74 -17.98 -8.81
N LEU A 45 -1.88 -16.78 -8.28
CA LEU A 45 -0.71 -16.01 -7.83
C LEU A 45 -0.19 -16.54 -6.50
N ARG A 46 1.09 -16.92 -6.48
CA ARG A 46 1.81 -17.31 -5.28
C ARG A 46 2.69 -16.16 -4.78
N VAL A 47 2.55 -15.81 -3.53
CA VAL A 47 3.36 -14.81 -2.83
C VAL A 47 4.14 -15.51 -1.73
N ASP A 48 5.44 -15.72 -1.94
CA ASP A 48 6.28 -16.55 -1.06
C ASP A 48 6.41 -15.96 0.35
N VAL A 49 6.53 -14.65 0.45
CA VAL A 49 6.51 -13.92 1.73
C VAL A 49 5.11 -13.32 1.91
N PRO A 50 4.30 -13.74 2.89
CA PRO A 50 2.90 -13.33 3.04
C PRO A 50 2.77 -11.89 3.57
N VAL A 51 3.44 -10.97 2.90
CA VAL A 51 3.50 -9.53 3.21
C VAL A 51 3.07 -8.74 2.00
N VAL A 52 2.18 -7.77 2.20
CA VAL A 52 1.67 -6.91 1.15
C VAL A 52 1.95 -5.45 1.48
N LEU A 53 2.51 -4.69 0.53
CA LEU A 53 2.57 -3.23 0.64
C LEU A 53 1.17 -2.65 0.42
N ALA A 54 0.63 -1.96 1.42
CA ALA A 54 -0.66 -1.30 1.32
C ALA A 54 -0.63 -0.18 0.25
N PRO A 55 -1.63 -0.09 -0.61
CA PRO A 55 -1.77 1.05 -1.51
C PRO A 55 -1.96 2.34 -0.72
N MET A 56 -1.08 3.32 -0.93
CA MET A 56 -1.10 4.62 -0.26
C MET A 56 -0.94 5.75 -1.28
N ALA A 57 -2.01 6.53 -1.47
CA ALA A 57 -2.05 7.62 -2.45
C ALA A 57 -0.90 8.62 -2.25
N GLY A 58 -0.17 8.91 -3.31
CA GLY A 58 0.99 9.78 -3.31
C GLY A 58 2.24 9.16 -2.67
N ILE A 59 2.25 7.85 -2.35
CA ILE A 59 3.38 7.19 -1.69
C ILE A 59 3.81 5.94 -2.44
N THR A 60 2.88 5.01 -2.72
CA THR A 60 3.20 3.71 -3.32
C THR A 60 3.24 3.75 -4.86
N ASN A 61 3.80 4.84 -5.41
CA ASN A 61 4.14 4.92 -6.82
C ASN A 61 5.23 3.90 -7.19
N LYS A 62 5.49 3.76 -8.47
CA LYS A 62 6.48 2.81 -9.00
C LYS A 62 7.86 2.95 -8.33
N ALA A 63 8.31 4.17 -8.07
CA ALA A 63 9.59 4.44 -7.42
C ALA A 63 9.67 3.84 -6.01
N PHE A 64 8.65 4.07 -5.17
CA PHE A 64 8.65 3.55 -3.81
C PHE A 64 8.45 2.03 -3.76
N ARG A 65 7.62 1.46 -4.65
CA ARG A 65 7.47 0.00 -4.76
C ARG A 65 8.79 -0.67 -5.12
N ARG A 66 9.52 -0.13 -6.13
CA ARG A 66 10.85 -0.61 -6.50
C ARG A 66 11.81 -0.56 -5.31
N LEU A 67 11.88 0.59 -4.63
CA LEU A 67 12.74 0.74 -3.46
C LEU A 67 12.42 -0.28 -2.35
N CYS A 68 11.14 -0.59 -2.11
CA CYS A 68 10.76 -1.63 -1.15
C CYS A 68 11.16 -3.05 -1.62
N ARG A 69 11.03 -3.35 -2.92
CA ARG A 69 11.44 -4.64 -3.51
C ARG A 69 12.95 -4.87 -3.43
N GLU A 70 13.76 -3.81 -3.48
CA GLU A 70 15.22 -3.90 -3.31
C GLU A 70 15.63 -4.46 -1.93
N TYR A 71 14.72 -4.43 -0.93
CA TYR A 71 14.98 -4.92 0.42
C TYR A 71 14.37 -6.29 0.74
N GLY A 72 13.22 -6.64 0.19
CA GLY A 72 12.57 -7.90 0.55
C GLY A 72 11.44 -8.31 -0.37
N GLY A 73 10.98 -9.55 -0.19
CA GLY A 73 9.86 -10.12 -0.93
C GLY A 73 8.50 -9.70 -0.41
N GLY A 74 7.48 -9.91 -1.24
CA GLY A 74 6.08 -9.62 -0.92
C GLY A 74 5.28 -9.23 -2.17
N LEU A 75 4.04 -8.79 -1.98
CA LEU A 75 3.20 -8.22 -3.02
C LEU A 75 3.15 -6.70 -2.86
N TYR A 76 3.44 -5.97 -3.92
CA TYR A 76 3.55 -4.51 -3.89
C TYR A 76 2.42 -3.86 -4.68
N VAL A 77 1.36 -3.40 -3.97
CA VAL A 77 0.17 -2.84 -4.61
C VAL A 77 0.38 -1.37 -4.96
N ALA A 78 0.07 -0.99 -6.21
CA ALA A 78 0.12 0.39 -6.67
C ALA A 78 -0.88 1.28 -5.94
N GLU A 79 -0.70 2.60 -6.05
CA GLU A 79 -1.68 3.59 -5.57
C GLU A 79 -3.06 3.33 -6.18
N MET A 80 -4.11 3.70 -5.45
CA MET A 80 -5.47 3.57 -5.96
C MET A 80 -5.72 4.52 -7.15
N VAL A 81 -6.36 4.02 -8.18
CA VAL A 81 -6.82 4.79 -9.33
C VAL A 81 -8.34 4.71 -9.46
N THR A 82 -8.99 5.82 -9.87
CA THR A 82 -10.44 5.74 -10.12
C THR A 82 -10.71 4.90 -11.37
N SER A 83 -11.68 4.01 -11.28
CA SER A 83 -12.11 3.19 -12.41
C SER A 83 -12.49 4.07 -13.61
N ARG A 84 -13.18 5.17 -13.37
CA ARG A 84 -13.57 6.12 -14.42
C ARG A 84 -12.37 6.73 -15.14
N ALA A 85 -11.41 7.31 -14.41
CA ALA A 85 -10.23 7.93 -15.02
C ALA A 85 -9.34 6.90 -15.76
N LEU A 86 -9.34 5.65 -15.31
CA LEU A 86 -8.65 4.57 -16.00
C LEU A 86 -9.34 4.22 -17.34
N VAL A 87 -10.65 4.06 -17.34
CA VAL A 87 -11.44 3.80 -18.57
C VAL A 87 -11.25 4.92 -19.60
N GLU A 88 -11.16 6.16 -19.15
CA GLU A 88 -10.89 7.32 -19.99
C GLU A 88 -9.41 7.50 -20.36
N ARG A 89 -8.54 6.60 -19.91
CA ARG A 89 -7.09 6.62 -20.18
C ARG A 89 -6.41 7.92 -19.80
N ASN A 90 -6.83 8.52 -18.65
CA ASN A 90 -6.20 9.71 -18.14
C ASN A 90 -4.71 9.46 -17.87
N ASP A 91 -3.83 10.35 -18.37
CA ASP A 91 -2.37 10.19 -18.31
C ASP A 91 -1.85 9.92 -16.90
N LYS A 92 -2.42 10.60 -15.89
CA LYS A 92 -2.04 10.37 -14.50
C LYS A 92 -2.41 8.96 -14.05
N SER A 93 -3.61 8.48 -14.41
CA SER A 93 -4.06 7.12 -14.09
C SER A 93 -3.21 6.07 -14.78
N MET A 94 -2.87 6.28 -16.05
CA MET A 94 -1.98 5.38 -16.80
C MET A 94 -0.58 5.33 -16.20
N ARG A 95 -0.05 6.45 -15.71
CA ARG A 95 1.23 6.49 -15.00
C ARG A 95 1.14 5.79 -13.64
N ILE A 96 0.06 5.94 -12.87
CA ILE A 96 -0.12 5.27 -11.57
C ILE A 96 -0.08 3.75 -11.71
N ILE A 97 -0.72 3.20 -12.74
CA ILE A 97 -0.74 1.76 -12.99
C ILE A 97 0.52 1.24 -13.72
N SER A 98 1.51 2.11 -13.99
CA SER A 98 2.76 1.66 -14.60
C SER A 98 3.60 0.83 -13.62
N HIS A 99 4.32 -0.14 -14.15
CA HIS A 99 5.20 -1.04 -13.43
C HIS A 99 6.60 -1.01 -14.03
N ASP A 100 7.60 -1.43 -13.27
CA ASP A 100 8.94 -1.65 -13.78
C ASP A 100 8.99 -2.96 -14.57
N GLU A 101 9.95 -3.07 -15.50
CA GLU A 101 10.18 -4.29 -16.27
C GLU A 101 10.58 -5.48 -15.39
N ASP A 102 11.18 -5.19 -14.23
CA ASP A 102 11.62 -6.16 -13.21
C ASP A 102 10.59 -6.34 -12.07
N GLU A 103 9.37 -5.80 -12.19
CA GLU A 103 8.29 -6.01 -11.24
C GLU A 103 7.52 -7.28 -11.59
N ASP A 104 7.84 -8.40 -10.93
CA ASP A 104 7.30 -9.74 -11.23
C ASP A 104 5.78 -9.81 -11.21
N VAL A 105 5.12 -9.00 -10.38
CA VAL A 105 3.67 -8.96 -10.22
C VAL A 105 3.14 -7.55 -10.36
N ARG A 106 2.42 -7.29 -11.43
CA ARG A 106 1.74 -6.00 -11.68
C ARG A 106 0.44 -5.96 -10.89
N SER A 107 0.48 -5.32 -9.73
CA SER A 107 -0.65 -5.22 -8.81
C SER A 107 -1.26 -3.81 -8.84
N VAL A 108 -2.55 -3.72 -9.20
CA VAL A 108 -3.28 -2.46 -9.40
C VAL A 108 -4.45 -2.37 -8.43
N GLN A 109 -4.60 -1.23 -7.72
CA GLN A 109 -5.78 -0.97 -6.92
C GLN A 109 -6.74 -0.01 -7.62
N LEU A 110 -8.01 -0.43 -7.77
CA LEU A 110 -9.10 0.37 -8.31
C LEU A 110 -10.03 0.85 -7.20
N TYR A 111 -10.67 2.00 -7.42
CA TYR A 111 -11.87 2.39 -6.69
C TYR A 111 -12.91 3.02 -7.61
N GLY A 112 -14.18 2.80 -7.30
CA GLY A 112 -15.33 3.32 -8.03
C GLY A 112 -16.59 3.11 -7.26
N VAL A 113 -17.68 3.73 -7.71
CA VAL A 113 -19.01 3.65 -7.09
C VAL A 113 -20.07 3.12 -8.06
N ASP A 114 -19.72 2.90 -9.33
CA ASP A 114 -20.61 2.34 -10.33
C ASP A 114 -20.12 0.96 -10.82
N PRO A 115 -20.97 -0.08 -10.73
CA PRO A 115 -20.57 -1.42 -11.13
C PRO A 115 -20.15 -1.55 -12.60
N LYS A 116 -20.76 -0.77 -13.51
CA LYS A 116 -20.43 -0.80 -14.95
C LYS A 116 -19.04 -0.25 -15.21
N THR A 117 -18.74 0.89 -14.60
CA THR A 117 -17.43 1.54 -14.74
C THR A 117 -16.32 0.72 -14.09
N VAL A 118 -16.56 0.13 -12.91
CA VAL A 118 -15.59 -0.76 -12.27
C VAL A 118 -15.36 -2.00 -13.14
N GLY A 119 -16.40 -2.65 -13.63
CA GLY A 119 -16.26 -3.78 -14.55
C GLY A 119 -15.49 -3.42 -15.83
N ALA A 120 -15.76 -2.24 -16.42
CA ALA A 120 -15.03 -1.78 -17.61
C ALA A 120 -13.54 -1.52 -17.32
N ALA A 121 -13.21 -0.99 -16.13
CA ALA A 121 -11.83 -0.78 -15.72
C ALA A 121 -11.09 -2.12 -15.52
N VAL A 122 -11.73 -3.10 -14.88
CA VAL A 122 -11.16 -4.45 -14.73
C VAL A 122 -10.97 -5.10 -16.08
N ARG A 123 -11.95 -5.01 -16.98
CA ARG A 123 -11.85 -5.52 -18.36
C ARG A 123 -10.66 -4.93 -19.10
N LEU A 124 -10.47 -3.60 -19.03
CA LEU A 124 -9.33 -2.93 -19.64
C LEU A 124 -8.00 -3.49 -19.15
N LEU A 125 -7.86 -3.68 -17.82
CA LEU A 125 -6.64 -4.24 -17.23
C LEU A 125 -6.37 -5.67 -17.71
N VAL A 126 -7.41 -6.47 -17.84
CA VAL A 126 -7.33 -7.87 -18.29
C VAL A 126 -7.04 -7.96 -19.79
N GLU A 127 -7.85 -7.29 -20.64
CA GLU A 127 -7.72 -7.38 -22.09
C GLU A 127 -6.41 -6.79 -22.63
N GLU A 128 -5.86 -5.77 -21.96
CA GLU A 128 -4.59 -5.15 -22.33
C GLU A 128 -3.39 -5.74 -21.59
N ASP A 129 -3.56 -6.82 -20.85
CA ASP A 129 -2.51 -7.46 -20.04
C ASP A 129 -1.72 -6.47 -19.17
N ARG A 130 -2.45 -5.66 -18.38
CA ARG A 130 -1.85 -4.60 -17.55
C ARG A 130 -1.75 -4.93 -16.08
N ALA A 131 -2.33 -6.03 -15.63
CA ALA A 131 -2.31 -6.43 -14.23
C ALA A 131 -2.31 -7.96 -14.08
N ASP A 132 -1.45 -8.44 -13.19
CA ASP A 132 -1.42 -9.84 -12.72
C ASP A 132 -2.26 -10.02 -11.44
N HIS A 133 -2.60 -8.92 -10.78
CA HIS A 133 -3.42 -8.85 -9.58
C HIS A 133 -4.20 -7.53 -9.55
N ILE A 134 -5.49 -7.60 -9.19
CA ILE A 134 -6.35 -6.42 -9.04
C ILE A 134 -6.91 -6.39 -7.61
N ASP A 135 -6.82 -5.24 -6.95
CA ASP A 135 -7.41 -5.00 -5.63
C ASP A 135 -8.48 -3.92 -5.70
N LEU A 136 -9.59 -4.08 -4.98
CA LEU A 136 -10.64 -3.06 -4.89
C LEU A 136 -10.59 -2.34 -3.55
N ASN A 137 -10.62 -1.02 -3.60
CA ASN A 137 -10.56 -0.16 -2.42
C ASN A 137 -11.94 0.10 -1.80
N PHE A 138 -12.16 -0.49 -0.65
CA PHE A 138 -13.29 -0.22 0.24
C PHE A 138 -12.83 0.27 1.62
N GLY A 139 -11.63 0.86 1.69
CA GLY A 139 -11.03 1.28 2.95
C GLY A 139 -10.61 2.76 3.00
N CYS A 140 -10.67 3.51 1.90
CA CYS A 140 -10.26 4.91 1.88
C CYS A 140 -11.25 5.79 2.68
N PRO A 141 -10.80 6.48 3.77
CA PRO A 141 -11.69 7.29 4.60
C PRO A 141 -11.72 8.77 4.20
N VAL A 142 -11.01 9.13 3.11
CA VAL A 142 -10.81 10.54 2.73
C VAL A 142 -12.12 11.17 2.26
N PRO A 143 -12.49 12.38 2.71
CA PRO A 143 -13.74 13.05 2.37
C PRO A 143 -14.02 13.16 0.87
N LYS A 144 -12.98 13.33 0.04
CA LYS A 144 -13.11 13.37 -1.43
C LYS A 144 -13.74 12.09 -2.00
N VAL A 145 -13.52 10.95 -1.35
CA VAL A 145 -14.02 9.63 -1.74
C VAL A 145 -15.35 9.31 -1.05
N THR A 146 -15.41 9.50 0.27
CA THR A 146 -16.56 9.08 1.07
C THR A 146 -17.80 9.96 0.87
N ARG A 147 -17.66 11.26 0.55
CA ARG A 147 -18.79 12.13 0.18
C ARG A 147 -19.53 11.70 -1.09
N LYS A 148 -18.85 10.90 -1.93
CA LYS A 148 -19.43 10.31 -3.15
C LYS A 148 -19.94 8.87 -2.90
N GLY A 149 -20.01 8.44 -1.65
CA GLY A 149 -20.42 7.07 -1.27
C GLY A 149 -19.37 6.00 -1.53
N GLY A 150 -18.14 6.39 -1.89
CA GLY A 150 -17.05 5.45 -2.22
C GLY A 150 -16.16 5.08 -1.04
N GLY A 151 -15.14 4.26 -1.32
CA GLY A 151 -14.16 3.82 -0.34
C GLY A 151 -14.81 3.15 0.86
N SER A 152 -14.44 3.58 2.07
CA SER A 152 -14.93 2.96 3.32
C SER A 152 -16.41 3.23 3.64
N ALA A 153 -17.09 4.11 2.90
CA ALA A 153 -18.54 4.33 3.03
C ALA A 153 -19.37 3.31 2.24
N LEU A 154 -18.80 2.74 1.17
CA LEU A 154 -19.53 1.95 0.18
C LEU A 154 -20.07 0.63 0.73
N PRO A 155 -19.34 -0.18 1.54
CA PRO A 155 -19.83 -1.47 2.03
C PRO A 155 -21.10 -1.38 2.89
N TRP A 156 -21.47 -0.20 3.37
CA TRP A 156 -22.74 0.00 4.04
C TRP A 156 -23.95 -0.17 3.11
N LYS A 157 -23.79 0.16 1.82
CA LYS A 157 -24.81 -0.07 0.78
C LYS A 157 -24.61 -1.45 0.15
N THR A 158 -25.18 -2.46 0.80
CA THR A 158 -24.90 -3.88 0.58
C THR A 158 -25.12 -4.30 -0.87
N GLU A 159 -26.28 -3.95 -1.48
CA GLU A 159 -26.59 -4.32 -2.87
C GLU A 159 -25.63 -3.65 -3.87
N LEU A 160 -25.24 -2.40 -3.62
CA LEU A 160 -24.28 -1.70 -4.45
C LEU A 160 -22.90 -2.35 -4.35
N PHE A 161 -22.46 -2.65 -3.14
CA PHE A 161 -21.20 -3.33 -2.88
C PHE A 161 -21.14 -4.68 -3.62
N GLU A 162 -22.18 -5.50 -3.45
CA GLU A 162 -22.30 -6.80 -4.12
C GLU A 162 -22.27 -6.67 -5.65
N SER A 163 -23.01 -5.70 -6.20
CA SER A 163 -23.05 -5.45 -7.65
C SER A 163 -21.67 -5.07 -8.20
N ILE A 164 -20.87 -4.29 -7.45
CA ILE A 164 -19.51 -3.92 -7.84
C ILE A 164 -18.59 -5.15 -7.78
N ILE A 165 -18.64 -5.93 -6.70
CA ILE A 165 -17.85 -7.15 -6.56
C ILE A 165 -18.14 -8.10 -7.72
N LYS A 166 -19.42 -8.37 -7.97
CA LYS A 166 -19.85 -9.24 -9.07
C LYS A 166 -19.36 -8.77 -10.43
N ALA A 167 -19.50 -7.48 -10.72
CA ALA A 167 -19.02 -6.93 -12.00
C ALA A 167 -17.49 -7.10 -12.15
N ALA A 168 -16.73 -6.80 -11.09
CA ALA A 168 -15.29 -6.90 -11.10
C ALA A 168 -14.79 -8.35 -11.22
N THR A 169 -15.33 -9.28 -10.41
CA THR A 169 -14.93 -10.69 -10.43
C THR A 169 -15.29 -11.36 -11.76
N THR A 170 -16.42 -11.00 -12.36
CA THR A 170 -16.84 -11.51 -13.69
C THR A 170 -15.83 -11.13 -14.77
N GLU A 171 -15.33 -9.91 -14.77
CA GLU A 171 -14.34 -9.47 -15.77
C GLU A 171 -12.93 -10.02 -15.45
N ALA A 172 -12.53 -10.05 -14.20
CA ALA A 172 -11.23 -10.58 -13.78
C ALA A 172 -11.07 -12.08 -14.12
N ALA A 173 -12.15 -12.85 -13.96
CA ALA A 173 -12.18 -14.29 -14.29
C ALA A 173 -11.90 -14.59 -15.76
N LYS A 174 -12.19 -13.67 -16.70
CA LYS A 174 -11.94 -13.89 -18.13
C LYS A 174 -10.45 -14.01 -18.46
N GLY A 175 -9.57 -13.36 -17.69
CA GLY A 175 -8.12 -13.45 -17.81
C GLY A 175 -7.45 -14.28 -16.70
N ASP A 176 -8.25 -14.94 -15.87
CA ASP A 176 -7.74 -15.64 -14.66
C ASP A 176 -6.87 -14.72 -13.79
N VAL A 177 -7.24 -13.43 -13.67
CA VAL A 177 -6.55 -12.45 -12.84
C VAL A 177 -7.18 -12.48 -11.44
N PRO A 178 -6.42 -12.80 -10.37
CA PRO A 178 -6.96 -12.79 -9.02
C PRO A 178 -7.40 -11.38 -8.61
N LEU A 179 -8.58 -11.29 -8.02
CA LEU A 179 -9.16 -10.07 -7.51
C LEU A 179 -9.28 -10.15 -5.99
N THR A 180 -8.76 -9.13 -5.30
CA THR A 180 -8.86 -8.99 -3.85
C THR A 180 -9.61 -7.72 -3.47
N ILE A 181 -9.98 -7.62 -2.20
CA ILE A 181 -10.53 -6.38 -1.65
C ILE A 181 -9.79 -5.93 -0.41
N LYS A 182 -9.68 -4.61 -0.22
CA LYS A 182 -9.18 -4.01 1.00
C LYS A 182 -10.22 -3.09 1.62
N MET A 183 -10.63 -3.37 2.85
CA MET A 183 -11.70 -2.66 3.54
C MET A 183 -11.33 -2.22 4.96
N ARG A 184 -12.20 -1.40 5.57
CA ARG A 184 -12.21 -1.09 7.00
C ARG A 184 -13.31 -1.87 7.72
N LYS A 185 -13.26 -1.92 9.08
CA LYS A 185 -14.28 -2.66 9.86
C LYS A 185 -15.69 -2.06 9.75
N GLY A 186 -15.81 -0.81 9.33
CA GLY A 186 -17.09 -0.13 9.15
C GLY A 186 -16.94 1.38 9.02
N VAL A 187 -18.07 2.07 9.03
CA VAL A 187 -18.13 3.54 8.96
C VAL A 187 -17.93 4.16 10.34
N THR A 188 -18.68 3.68 11.32
CA THR A 188 -18.58 3.99 12.76
C THR A 188 -18.66 2.69 13.54
N GLU A 189 -18.55 2.73 14.86
CA GLU A 189 -18.71 1.55 15.71
C GLU A 189 -20.15 1.00 15.65
N ASP A 190 -21.15 1.87 15.43
CA ASP A 190 -22.57 1.48 15.27
C ASP A 190 -22.89 1.00 13.84
N HIS A 191 -21.97 1.18 12.89
CA HIS A 191 -22.19 0.86 11.46
C HIS A 191 -21.04 0.00 10.93
N LEU A 192 -20.88 -1.17 11.55
CA LEU A 192 -19.88 -2.15 11.13
C LEU A 192 -20.34 -2.87 9.86
N THR A 193 -19.40 -3.19 8.98
CA THR A 193 -19.70 -3.80 7.66
C THR A 193 -18.82 -5.00 7.34
N PHE A 194 -17.75 -5.22 8.07
CA PHE A 194 -16.66 -6.11 7.67
C PHE A 194 -17.09 -7.57 7.52
N LEU A 195 -18.00 -8.07 8.37
CA LEU A 195 -18.47 -9.45 8.27
C LEU A 195 -19.36 -9.68 7.05
N ASP A 196 -20.33 -8.77 6.83
CA ASP A 196 -21.25 -8.89 5.68
C ASP A 196 -20.48 -8.70 4.37
N ALA A 197 -19.60 -7.68 4.31
CA ALA A 197 -18.76 -7.43 3.14
C ALA A 197 -17.80 -8.60 2.87
N GLY A 198 -17.22 -9.20 3.90
CA GLY A 198 -16.36 -10.37 3.75
C GLY A 198 -17.11 -11.58 3.20
N ARG A 199 -18.32 -11.85 3.68
CA ARG A 199 -19.18 -12.95 3.17
C ARG A 199 -19.55 -12.73 1.71
N ILE A 200 -20.00 -11.53 1.36
CA ILE A 200 -20.31 -11.16 -0.04
C ILE A 200 -19.07 -11.37 -0.93
N ALA A 201 -17.91 -10.90 -0.50
CA ALA A 201 -16.67 -11.08 -1.26
C ALA A 201 -16.35 -12.56 -1.49
N ARG A 202 -16.44 -13.40 -0.45
CA ARG A 202 -16.29 -14.86 -0.55
C ARG A 202 -17.25 -15.46 -1.55
N ASP A 203 -18.53 -15.13 -1.44
CA ASP A 203 -19.62 -15.75 -2.23
C ASP A 203 -19.50 -15.38 -3.73
N HIS A 204 -18.76 -14.33 -4.06
CA HIS A 204 -18.45 -13.93 -5.44
C HIS A 204 -17.01 -14.29 -5.88
N GLY A 205 -16.29 -15.11 -5.12
CA GLY A 205 -14.99 -15.66 -5.54
C GLY A 205 -13.83 -14.66 -5.47
N VAL A 206 -13.86 -13.70 -4.55
CA VAL A 206 -12.72 -12.83 -4.26
C VAL A 206 -11.57 -13.67 -3.69
N ALA A 207 -10.36 -13.47 -4.21
CA ALA A 207 -9.19 -14.30 -3.90
C ALA A 207 -8.60 -14.06 -2.51
N ALA A 208 -8.81 -12.89 -1.90
CA ALA A 208 -8.49 -12.58 -0.51
C ALA A 208 -9.18 -11.31 -0.03
N VAL A 209 -9.32 -11.19 1.28
CA VAL A 209 -9.91 -10.02 1.94
C VAL A 209 -8.90 -9.40 2.92
N THR A 210 -8.58 -8.13 2.74
CA THR A 210 -7.75 -7.37 3.70
C THR A 210 -8.63 -6.52 4.62
N LEU A 211 -8.49 -6.67 5.93
CA LEU A 211 -9.18 -5.84 6.92
C LEU A 211 -8.22 -4.88 7.63
N HIS A 212 -8.47 -3.58 7.50
CA HIS A 212 -7.91 -2.58 8.40
C HIS A 212 -8.81 -2.46 9.64
N GLY A 213 -8.28 -2.79 10.81
CA GLY A 213 -9.00 -2.84 12.09
C GLY A 213 -9.46 -1.48 12.64
N ARG A 214 -9.79 -0.51 11.78
CA ARG A 214 -10.33 0.81 12.14
C ARG A 214 -11.58 1.12 11.35
N THR A 215 -12.45 1.97 11.93
CA THR A 215 -13.60 2.54 11.21
C THR A 215 -13.17 3.74 10.35
N THR A 216 -14.09 4.20 9.48
CA THR A 216 -13.91 5.45 8.73
C THR A 216 -13.71 6.63 9.68
N GLY A 217 -14.52 6.74 10.73
CA GLY A 217 -14.45 7.83 11.70
C GLY A 217 -13.15 7.89 12.50
N GLN A 218 -12.50 6.77 12.74
CA GLN A 218 -11.21 6.74 13.40
C GLN A 218 -10.07 7.28 12.54
N PHE A 219 -10.16 7.22 11.22
CA PHE A 219 -9.03 7.51 10.33
C PHE A 219 -7.79 6.70 10.71
N TYR A 220 -6.90 7.31 11.49
CA TYR A 220 -5.66 6.70 12.02
C TYR A 220 -5.51 6.90 13.53
N SER A 221 -6.53 7.43 14.20
CA SER A 221 -6.54 7.62 15.65
C SER A 221 -6.80 6.32 16.40
N GLY A 222 -6.46 6.32 17.69
CA GLY A 222 -6.58 5.14 18.55
C GLY A 222 -5.74 3.96 18.04
N GLN A 223 -6.16 2.76 18.39
CA GLN A 223 -5.52 1.51 17.97
C GLN A 223 -6.38 0.77 16.95
N ALA A 224 -5.75 -0.02 16.08
CA ALA A 224 -6.45 -0.95 15.21
C ALA A 224 -7.00 -2.11 16.03
N ASP A 225 -8.24 -2.44 15.80
CA ASP A 225 -8.93 -3.54 16.47
C ASP A 225 -8.55 -4.88 15.81
N TRP A 226 -7.59 -5.56 16.40
CA TRP A 226 -7.14 -6.86 15.92
C TRP A 226 -8.15 -7.97 16.23
N ALA A 227 -9.03 -7.78 17.23
CA ALA A 227 -10.10 -8.73 17.51
C ALA A 227 -11.10 -8.81 16.34
N ALA A 228 -11.45 -7.66 15.73
CA ALA A 228 -12.26 -7.64 14.52
C ALA A 228 -11.58 -8.34 13.32
N ILE A 229 -10.24 -8.25 13.22
CA ILE A 229 -9.48 -8.97 12.19
C ILE A 229 -9.60 -10.49 12.42
N LYS A 230 -9.43 -10.93 13.67
CA LYS A 230 -9.61 -12.34 14.04
C LYS A 230 -11.03 -12.82 13.76
N GLU A 231 -12.04 -12.03 14.13
CA GLU A 231 -13.45 -12.36 13.89
C GLU A 231 -13.75 -12.56 12.40
N LEU A 232 -13.19 -11.70 11.54
CA LEU A 232 -13.32 -11.87 10.11
C LEU A 232 -12.61 -13.14 9.61
N ARG A 233 -11.40 -13.43 10.12
CA ARG A 233 -10.65 -14.64 9.75
C ARG A 233 -11.43 -15.90 10.14
N ASP A 234 -12.01 -15.93 11.33
CA ASP A 234 -12.81 -17.04 11.80
C ASP A 234 -14.11 -17.22 10.97
N ALA A 235 -14.67 -16.10 10.46
CA ALA A 235 -15.89 -16.12 9.63
C ALA A 235 -15.63 -16.52 8.16
N LEU A 236 -14.37 -16.50 7.71
CA LEU A 236 -13.98 -16.78 6.32
C LEU A 236 -12.88 -17.88 6.27
N PRO A 237 -13.17 -19.12 6.69
CA PRO A 237 -12.16 -20.18 6.74
C PRO A 237 -11.59 -20.54 5.35
N ASP A 238 -12.38 -20.33 4.30
CA ASP A 238 -12.09 -20.78 2.92
C ASP A 238 -11.43 -19.69 2.06
N VAL A 239 -11.29 -18.46 2.58
CA VAL A 239 -10.71 -17.32 1.85
C VAL A 239 -9.58 -16.73 2.68
N PRO A 240 -8.40 -16.51 2.10
CA PRO A 240 -7.32 -15.83 2.80
C PRO A 240 -7.74 -14.46 3.34
N VAL A 241 -7.46 -14.22 4.62
CA VAL A 241 -7.68 -12.94 5.29
C VAL A 241 -6.34 -12.32 5.66
N LEU A 242 -6.13 -11.07 5.25
CA LEU A 242 -4.91 -10.33 5.53
C LEU A 242 -5.16 -9.25 6.60
N GLY A 243 -4.30 -9.20 7.61
CA GLY A 243 -4.40 -8.24 8.70
C GLY A 243 -3.70 -6.92 8.39
N ASN A 244 -4.35 -5.80 8.70
CA ASN A 244 -3.80 -4.46 8.49
C ASN A 244 -4.11 -3.53 9.68
N GLY A 245 -3.13 -2.74 10.06
CA GLY A 245 -3.21 -1.71 11.11
C GLY A 245 -2.23 -1.92 12.25
N ASP A 246 -1.51 -0.86 12.59
CA ASP A 246 -0.54 -0.78 13.69
C ASP A 246 0.58 -1.84 13.64
N ILE A 247 1.03 -2.15 12.45
CA ILE A 247 2.24 -2.92 12.19
C ILE A 247 3.38 -1.92 11.93
N TRP A 248 4.26 -1.79 12.91
CA TRP A 248 5.38 -0.86 12.88
C TRP A 248 6.72 -1.57 12.77
N THR A 249 6.78 -2.83 13.18
CA THR A 249 7.97 -3.69 13.15
C THR A 249 7.62 -5.05 12.58
N ALA A 250 8.64 -5.85 12.29
CA ALA A 250 8.45 -7.25 11.89
C ALA A 250 7.84 -8.08 13.03
N GLU A 251 8.16 -7.77 14.28
CA GLU A 251 7.59 -8.40 15.48
C GLU A 251 6.08 -8.15 15.57
N ASP A 252 5.62 -6.92 15.25
CA ASP A 252 4.19 -6.63 15.19
C ASP A 252 3.48 -7.48 14.13
N ALA A 253 4.11 -7.72 12.98
CA ALA A 253 3.57 -8.57 11.93
C ALA A 253 3.40 -10.02 12.40
N ILE A 254 4.45 -10.58 13.01
CA ILE A 254 4.41 -11.93 13.59
C ILE A 254 3.37 -12.02 14.71
N ARG A 255 3.29 -11.01 15.55
CA ARG A 255 2.30 -10.95 16.63
C ARG A 255 0.88 -10.91 16.08
N MET A 256 0.60 -10.09 15.06
CA MET A 256 -0.71 -10.05 14.40
C MET A 256 -1.11 -11.43 13.89
N VAL A 257 -0.24 -12.13 13.18
CA VAL A 257 -0.51 -13.48 12.70
C VAL A 257 -0.82 -14.44 13.85
N ARG A 258 -0.03 -14.42 14.92
CA ARG A 258 -0.23 -15.30 16.10
C ARG A 258 -1.53 -15.02 16.82
N GLU A 259 -1.89 -13.77 17.01
CA GLU A 259 -3.09 -13.36 17.76
C GLU A 259 -4.37 -13.52 16.95
N THR A 260 -4.31 -13.32 15.62
CA THR A 260 -5.52 -13.28 14.80
C THR A 260 -5.68 -14.48 13.86
N GLY A 261 -4.62 -15.24 13.62
CA GLY A 261 -4.64 -16.38 12.70
C GLY A 261 -4.74 -16.01 11.23
N VAL A 262 -4.45 -14.76 10.86
CA VAL A 262 -4.49 -14.31 9.45
C VAL A 262 -3.42 -14.97 8.60
N ASP A 263 -3.69 -15.08 7.30
CA ASP A 263 -2.85 -15.75 6.31
C ASP A 263 -1.69 -14.88 5.82
N GLY A 264 -1.70 -13.58 6.15
CA GLY A 264 -0.66 -12.63 5.82
C GLY A 264 -0.96 -11.25 6.39
N VAL A 265 -0.04 -10.32 6.17
CA VAL A 265 -0.13 -8.96 6.71
C VAL A 265 0.00 -7.89 5.63
N VAL A 266 -0.65 -6.74 5.85
CA VAL A 266 -0.58 -5.60 4.94
C VAL A 266 0.04 -4.41 5.65
N ILE A 267 1.17 -3.92 5.11
CA ILE A 267 1.99 -2.88 5.72
C ILE A 267 1.68 -1.52 5.08
N GLY A 268 1.18 -0.59 5.89
CA GLY A 268 0.94 0.79 5.46
C GLY A 268 2.00 1.74 6.02
N ARG A 269 1.60 2.59 6.94
CA ARG A 269 2.45 3.66 7.51
C ARG A 269 3.77 3.17 8.13
N GLY A 270 3.86 1.91 8.54
CA GLY A 270 5.08 1.33 9.11
C GLY A 270 6.30 1.39 8.18
N CYS A 271 6.09 1.29 6.86
CA CYS A 271 7.18 1.34 5.88
C CYS A 271 7.48 2.77 5.34
N GLN A 272 6.72 3.79 5.72
CA GLN A 272 6.98 5.16 5.28
C GLN A 272 8.36 5.63 5.75
N GLY A 273 9.25 5.94 4.80
CA GLY A 273 10.66 6.26 5.08
C GLY A 273 11.46 5.10 5.67
N ARG A 274 10.96 3.87 5.53
CA ARG A 274 11.61 2.63 6.00
C ARG A 274 11.40 1.49 4.99
N PRO A 275 11.84 1.62 3.74
CA PRO A 275 11.68 0.56 2.75
C PRO A 275 12.35 -0.75 3.20
N TRP A 276 13.44 -0.67 3.97
CA TRP A 276 14.14 -1.82 4.57
C TRP A 276 13.29 -2.67 5.52
N LEU A 277 12.13 -2.16 5.98
CA LEU A 277 11.19 -2.95 6.77
C LEU A 277 10.75 -4.22 6.04
N PHE A 278 10.72 -4.22 4.70
CA PHE A 278 10.38 -5.44 3.93
C PHE A 278 11.44 -6.52 4.07
N GLY A 279 12.72 -6.17 4.20
CA GLY A 279 13.79 -7.13 4.53
C GLY A 279 13.62 -7.72 5.94
N ASP A 280 13.27 -6.89 6.91
CA ASP A 280 12.99 -7.32 8.28
C ASP A 280 11.78 -8.25 8.36
N LEU A 281 10.71 -7.93 7.61
CA LEU A 281 9.51 -8.75 7.50
C LEU A 281 9.80 -10.10 6.87
N GLN A 282 10.50 -10.10 5.73
CA GLN A 282 10.92 -11.34 5.08
C GLN A 282 11.75 -12.20 6.04
N ALA A 283 12.77 -11.62 6.69
CA ALA A 283 13.59 -12.33 7.66
C ALA A 283 12.76 -12.95 8.78
N ALA A 284 11.77 -12.21 9.31
CA ALA A 284 10.91 -12.70 10.38
C ALA A 284 10.02 -13.87 9.94
N PHE A 285 9.43 -13.79 8.74
CA PHE A 285 8.60 -14.88 8.20
C PHE A 285 9.43 -16.11 7.81
N GLU A 286 10.71 -15.93 7.47
CA GLU A 286 11.67 -17.02 7.28
C GLU A 286 12.26 -17.55 8.60
N GLY A 287 11.85 -17.01 9.76
CA GLY A 287 12.34 -17.41 11.09
C GLY A 287 13.75 -16.93 11.39
N ARG A 288 14.25 -15.90 10.72
CA ARG A 288 15.52 -15.22 11.00
C ARG A 288 15.30 -14.04 11.95
N GLU A 289 16.17 -13.88 12.92
CA GLU A 289 16.09 -12.80 13.93
C GLU A 289 16.77 -11.49 13.48
N THR A 290 17.46 -11.50 12.33
CA THR A 290 18.19 -10.33 11.82
C THR A 290 17.23 -9.19 11.51
N ARG A 291 17.58 -7.99 12.00
CA ARG A 291 16.87 -6.74 11.69
C ARG A 291 17.85 -5.72 11.17
N TYR A 292 17.45 -5.01 10.13
CA TYR A 292 18.26 -3.94 9.56
C TYR A 292 18.21 -2.70 10.47
N LYS A 293 19.37 -2.22 10.88
CA LYS A 293 19.54 -1.06 11.76
C LYS A 293 20.45 -0.04 11.06
N PRO A 294 19.92 0.72 10.08
CA PRO A 294 20.71 1.59 9.27
C PRO A 294 21.37 2.72 10.07
N THR A 295 22.59 3.05 9.73
CA THR A 295 23.25 4.29 10.14
C THR A 295 22.58 5.50 9.49
N LEU A 296 22.88 6.71 9.96
CA LEU A 296 22.34 7.93 9.35
C LEU A 296 22.76 8.06 7.87
N THR A 297 23.99 7.69 7.55
CA THR A 297 24.51 7.70 6.17
C THR A 297 23.72 6.73 5.28
N GLU A 298 23.46 5.50 5.72
CA GLU A 298 22.67 4.51 4.97
C GLU A 298 21.22 4.98 4.74
N VAL A 299 20.62 5.67 5.72
CA VAL A 299 19.32 6.32 5.53
C VAL A 299 19.40 7.43 4.50
N GLY A 300 20.47 8.23 4.52
CA GLY A 300 20.72 9.27 3.53
C GLY A 300 20.83 8.71 2.12
N GLU A 301 21.60 7.64 1.93
CA GLU A 301 21.75 6.97 0.63
C GLU A 301 20.42 6.38 0.14
N THR A 302 19.65 5.75 1.03
CA THR A 302 18.32 5.23 0.68
C THR A 302 17.36 6.37 0.29
N PHE A 303 17.42 7.50 0.97
CA PHE A 303 16.63 8.68 0.64
C PHE A 303 17.02 9.29 -0.71
N PHE A 304 18.32 9.35 -1.01
CA PHE A 304 18.83 9.78 -2.30
C PHE A 304 18.39 8.84 -3.42
N ARG A 305 18.55 7.53 -3.22
CA ARG A 305 18.06 6.51 -4.16
C ARG A 305 16.56 6.66 -4.45
N HIS A 306 15.76 6.97 -3.44
CA HIS A 306 14.34 7.25 -3.65
C HIS A 306 14.12 8.47 -4.54
N ALA A 307 14.91 9.54 -4.38
CA ALA A 307 14.82 10.73 -5.23
C ALA A 307 15.18 10.42 -6.69
N GLU A 308 16.23 9.62 -6.94
CA GLU A 308 16.59 9.16 -8.29
C GLU A 308 15.44 8.39 -8.94
N LEU A 309 14.88 7.42 -8.24
CA LEU A 309 13.74 6.63 -8.72
C LEU A 309 12.48 7.48 -9.00
N LEU A 310 12.27 8.55 -8.22
CA LEU A 310 11.20 9.51 -8.48
C LEU A 310 11.46 10.34 -9.74
N ILE A 311 12.71 10.69 -10.03
CA ILE A 311 13.08 11.37 -11.28
C ILE A 311 12.73 10.48 -12.47
N ASP A 312 13.10 9.21 -12.42
CA ASP A 312 12.75 8.23 -13.45
C ASP A 312 11.23 8.06 -13.60
N TYR A 313 10.51 7.99 -12.50
CA TYR A 313 9.05 7.84 -12.50
C TYR A 313 8.31 9.07 -13.07
N PHE A 314 8.73 10.27 -12.72
CA PHE A 314 8.09 11.50 -13.20
C PHE A 314 8.64 11.97 -14.55
N GLY A 315 9.86 11.56 -14.93
CA GLY A 315 10.59 12.12 -16.07
C GLY A 315 10.91 13.60 -15.89
N ASN A 316 10.91 14.11 -14.64
CA ASN A 316 11.09 15.52 -14.32
C ASN A 316 11.67 15.68 -12.91
N GLU A 317 12.86 16.23 -12.81
CA GLU A 317 13.61 16.43 -11.56
C GLU A 317 12.86 17.34 -10.59
N GLU A 318 12.36 18.49 -11.04
CA GLU A 318 11.65 19.44 -10.17
C GLU A 318 10.43 18.80 -9.51
N GLN A 319 9.65 18.02 -10.27
CA GLN A 319 8.49 17.32 -9.75
C GLN A 319 8.90 16.23 -8.75
N ALA A 320 9.95 15.48 -9.04
CA ALA A 320 10.47 14.44 -8.17
C ALA A 320 10.99 15.02 -6.84
N LEU A 321 11.79 16.08 -6.92
CA LEU A 321 12.31 16.74 -5.71
C LEU A 321 11.20 17.38 -4.87
N ARG A 322 10.16 17.92 -5.50
CA ARG A 322 8.98 18.38 -4.78
C ARG A 322 8.26 17.23 -4.07
N ASP A 323 8.19 16.07 -4.69
CA ASP A 323 7.55 14.88 -4.12
C ASP A 323 8.35 14.30 -2.95
N ILE A 324 9.68 14.17 -3.08
CA ILE A 324 10.53 13.59 -2.03
C ILE A 324 10.52 14.37 -0.72
N ARG A 325 10.28 15.70 -0.74
CA ARG A 325 10.28 16.57 0.45
C ARG A 325 9.35 16.08 1.55
N LYS A 326 8.20 15.53 1.22
CA LYS A 326 7.23 15.00 2.21
C LYS A 326 7.77 13.80 2.98
N HIS A 327 8.76 13.10 2.44
CA HIS A 327 9.35 11.91 3.02
C HIS A 327 10.46 12.20 4.04
N VAL A 328 11.02 13.42 4.08
CA VAL A 328 12.12 13.81 4.98
C VAL A 328 11.81 13.45 6.45
N ALA A 329 10.64 13.83 6.94
CA ALA A 329 10.26 13.56 8.33
C ALA A 329 10.15 12.06 8.64
N TRP A 330 9.87 11.23 7.64
CA TRP A 330 9.73 9.78 7.82
C TRP A 330 11.07 9.06 7.75
N TYR A 331 11.95 9.41 6.79
CA TYR A 331 13.27 8.79 6.68
C TYR A 331 14.15 9.09 7.89
N PHE A 332 14.20 10.34 8.30
CA PHE A 332 15.09 10.80 9.38
C PHE A 332 14.44 10.78 10.78
N LYS A 333 13.31 10.06 10.97
CA LYS A 333 12.69 9.91 12.28
C LYS A 333 13.65 9.26 13.28
N GLY A 334 13.86 9.91 14.43
CA GLY A 334 14.75 9.47 15.51
C GLY A 334 16.23 9.87 15.32
N TYR A 335 16.67 10.13 14.09
CA TYR A 335 18.06 10.51 13.84
C TYR A 335 18.34 11.97 14.18
N MET A 336 19.54 12.22 14.71
CA MET A 336 20.05 13.55 15.08
C MET A 336 20.54 14.33 13.85
N VAL A 337 19.62 14.82 13.02
CA VAL A 337 19.93 15.55 11.77
C VAL A 337 20.05 17.05 11.99
N GLY A 338 19.44 17.60 13.04
CA GLY A 338 19.33 19.05 13.26
C GLY A 338 18.17 19.70 12.46
N GLY A 339 17.67 20.81 12.99
CA GLY A 339 16.51 21.50 12.42
C GLY A 339 16.80 22.19 11.09
N GLU A 340 17.97 22.81 10.95
CA GLU A 340 18.37 23.53 9.74
C GLU A 340 18.49 22.58 8.54
N LEU A 341 19.19 21.45 8.72
CA LEU A 341 19.37 20.48 7.65
C LEU A 341 18.05 19.81 7.24
N ARG A 342 17.17 19.51 8.23
CA ARG A 342 15.80 19.02 7.91
C ARG A 342 15.00 20.04 7.11
N ALA A 343 15.08 21.33 7.46
CA ALA A 343 14.39 22.39 6.75
C ALA A 343 14.95 22.55 5.32
N ALA A 344 16.26 22.48 5.14
CA ALA A 344 16.90 22.54 3.84
C ALA A 344 16.47 21.36 2.95
N MET A 345 16.50 20.13 3.46
CA MET A 345 16.01 18.95 2.72
C MET A 345 14.53 19.05 2.37
N ALA A 346 13.70 19.65 3.23
CA ALA A 346 12.26 19.85 2.97
C ALA A 346 11.99 20.92 1.90
N THR A 347 12.98 21.63 1.41
CA THR A 347 12.88 22.67 0.38
C THR A 347 13.79 22.44 -0.83
N VAL A 348 14.56 21.37 -0.84
CA VAL A 348 15.54 21.03 -1.88
C VAL A 348 14.93 21.08 -3.28
N GLY A 349 15.65 21.66 -4.25
CA GLY A 349 15.17 21.88 -5.61
C GLY A 349 15.83 21.02 -6.68
N THR A 350 17.07 20.56 -6.43
CA THR A 350 17.83 19.73 -7.36
C THR A 350 18.46 18.53 -6.66
N LEU A 351 18.79 17.50 -7.44
CA LEU A 351 19.43 16.28 -6.93
C LEU A 351 20.85 16.59 -6.40
N GLU A 352 21.57 17.52 -7.05
CA GLU A 352 22.86 18.01 -6.61
C GLU A 352 22.78 18.64 -5.20
N GLN A 353 21.82 19.57 -5.01
CA GLN A 353 21.57 20.16 -3.68
C GLN A 353 21.24 19.07 -2.64
N LEU A 354 20.46 18.07 -3.02
CA LEU A 354 20.15 16.98 -2.11
C LEU A 354 21.42 16.20 -1.73
N ARG A 355 22.30 15.91 -2.68
CA ARG A 355 23.57 15.22 -2.41
C ARG A 355 24.43 16.03 -1.43
N ASP A 356 24.64 17.32 -1.70
CA ASP A 356 25.42 18.21 -0.82
C ASP A 356 24.90 18.23 0.63
N LEU A 357 23.56 18.25 0.79
CA LEU A 357 22.93 18.20 2.11
C LEU A 357 23.16 16.85 2.79
N LEU A 358 23.09 15.74 2.05
CA LEU A 358 23.30 14.40 2.60
C LEU A 358 24.76 14.15 2.95
N ASP A 359 25.71 14.67 2.17
CA ASP A 359 27.16 14.58 2.44
C ASP A 359 27.56 15.36 3.71
N SER A 360 26.73 16.31 4.16
CA SER A 360 26.91 17.03 5.43
C SER A 360 26.38 16.28 6.66
N LEU A 361 25.73 15.12 6.49
CA LEU A 361 25.28 14.29 7.61
C LEU A 361 26.47 13.78 8.44
N ASN A 362 26.26 13.63 9.75
CA ASN A 362 27.29 13.06 10.62
C ASN A 362 27.50 11.56 10.28
N PRO A 363 28.68 11.17 9.71
CA PRO A 363 28.93 9.79 9.31
C PRO A 363 29.04 8.81 10.49
N GLU A 364 29.32 9.32 11.71
CA GLU A 364 29.45 8.51 12.92
C GLU A 364 28.09 8.23 13.61
N ALA A 365 26.99 8.82 13.08
CA ALA A 365 25.69 8.65 13.67
C ALA A 365 25.09 7.26 13.34
N GLY A 366 25.11 6.38 14.32
CA GLY A 366 24.54 5.03 14.24
C GLY A 366 23.01 5.02 14.32
N TYR A 367 22.46 3.80 14.38
CA TYR A 367 21.02 3.60 14.53
C TYR A 367 20.51 4.12 15.90
N PRO A 368 19.45 4.95 15.93
CA PRO A 368 19.00 5.63 17.15
C PRO A 368 18.09 4.76 18.05
N GLY A 369 17.93 3.48 17.75
CA GLY A 369 17.12 2.58 18.55
C GLY A 369 15.62 2.83 18.42
N ALA A 370 14.89 2.76 19.52
CA ALA A 370 13.44 2.88 19.58
C ALA A 370 12.89 4.20 18.98
N ASP A 371 13.68 5.27 18.99
CA ASP A 371 13.28 6.57 18.44
C ASP A 371 13.08 6.52 16.91
N ALA A 372 13.79 5.62 16.24
CA ALA A 372 13.60 5.39 14.80
C ALA A 372 12.41 4.49 14.47
N GLU A 373 11.81 3.87 15.46
CA GLU A 373 10.72 2.90 15.30
C GLU A 373 9.34 3.49 15.65
N GLY A 374 8.33 2.63 15.69
CA GLY A 374 6.97 2.99 16.07
C GLY A 374 6.22 3.87 15.06
N PRO A 375 5.13 4.50 15.49
CA PRO A 375 4.18 5.18 14.64
C PRO A 375 4.79 6.26 13.74
N ARG A 376 4.41 6.24 12.46
CA ARG A 376 4.81 7.20 11.43
C ARG A 376 3.58 7.82 10.78
N GLY A 377 3.75 9.01 10.21
CA GLY A 377 2.65 9.77 9.66
C GLY A 377 1.73 10.37 10.72
N ARG A 378 0.61 10.93 10.29
CA ARG A 378 -0.36 11.58 11.20
C ARG A 378 -1.25 10.53 11.85
N ALA A 379 -1.31 10.50 13.18
CA ALA A 379 -2.33 9.75 13.90
C ALA A 379 -3.70 10.44 13.81
N GLY A 380 -3.72 11.75 14.04
CA GLY A 380 -4.93 12.55 14.05
C GLY A 380 -5.84 12.25 15.24
N SER A 381 -7.03 12.83 15.22
CA SER A 381 -8.15 12.56 16.13
C SER A 381 -9.33 11.96 15.36
N PRO A 382 -10.25 11.25 16.01
CA PRO A 382 -11.48 10.80 15.37
C PRO A 382 -12.24 11.97 14.73
N LYS A 383 -12.86 11.71 13.58
CA LYS A 383 -13.63 12.72 12.84
C LYS A 383 -14.98 12.13 12.45
N ARG A 384 -15.99 12.99 12.41
CA ARG A 384 -17.25 12.60 11.80
C ARG A 384 -17.00 12.22 10.32
N PRO A 385 -17.39 11.02 9.88
CA PRO A 385 -17.25 10.64 8.48
C PRO A 385 -18.01 11.64 7.56
N ALA A 386 -17.36 12.07 6.51
CA ALA A 386 -17.99 12.90 5.50
C ALA A 386 -18.71 11.98 4.49
N LEU A 387 -20.01 11.89 4.60
CA LEU A 387 -20.87 10.98 3.85
C LEU A 387 -21.93 11.79 3.07
N PRO A 388 -22.58 11.18 2.06
CA PRO A 388 -23.82 11.72 1.51
C PRO A 388 -24.90 11.86 2.59
N ASP A 389 -25.83 12.80 2.42
CA ASP A 389 -26.92 13.00 3.36
C ASP A 389 -27.79 11.73 3.47
N GLY A 390 -28.15 11.36 4.69
CA GLY A 390 -28.95 10.15 4.96
C GLY A 390 -28.28 8.81 4.59
N TRP A 391 -26.95 8.80 4.33
CA TRP A 391 -26.24 7.59 3.89
C TRP A 391 -26.37 6.43 4.86
N LEU A 392 -26.35 6.68 6.15
CA LEU A 392 -26.41 5.65 7.19
C LEU A 392 -27.83 5.26 7.63
N ASP A 393 -28.87 5.97 7.15
CA ASP A 393 -30.26 5.74 7.56
C ASP A 393 -30.82 4.40 7.05
N SER A 394 -30.26 3.88 5.96
CA SER A 394 -30.62 2.58 5.39
C SER A 394 -29.43 1.90 4.73
N ARG A 395 -29.47 0.59 4.61
CA ARG A 395 -28.52 -0.20 3.81
C ARG A 395 -28.82 -0.16 2.30
N GLU A 396 -30.00 0.30 1.93
CA GLU A 396 -30.44 0.45 0.55
C GLU A 396 -30.12 1.84 0.00
N LEU A 397 -30.01 1.95 -1.32
CA LEU A 397 -29.91 3.22 -2.01
C LEU A 397 -31.31 3.81 -2.24
N ASN A 398 -31.50 5.05 -1.82
CA ASN A 398 -32.68 5.83 -2.24
C ASN A 398 -32.46 6.48 -3.64
N ALA A 399 -33.45 7.18 -4.16
CA ALA A 399 -33.40 7.82 -5.48
C ALA A 399 -32.30 8.90 -5.57
N GLU A 400 -32.12 9.68 -4.50
CA GLU A 400 -31.10 10.74 -4.43
C GLU A 400 -29.70 10.17 -4.44
N HIS A 401 -29.45 9.08 -3.68
CA HIS A 401 -28.18 8.36 -3.68
C HIS A 401 -27.86 7.78 -5.05
N ARG A 402 -28.84 7.20 -5.76
CA ARG A 402 -28.63 6.70 -7.14
C ARG A 402 -28.26 7.80 -8.10
N ALA A 403 -28.93 8.95 -8.03
CA ALA A 403 -28.64 10.11 -8.86
C ALA A 403 -27.23 10.66 -8.58
N MET A 404 -26.85 10.75 -7.29
CA MET A 404 -25.53 11.20 -6.87
C MET A 404 -24.42 10.26 -7.39
N ILE A 405 -24.59 8.94 -7.28
CA ILE A 405 -23.64 7.96 -7.78
C ILE A 405 -23.45 8.12 -9.28
N SER A 406 -24.54 8.25 -10.03
CA SER A 406 -24.51 8.48 -11.47
C SER A 406 -23.77 9.79 -11.83
N ALA A 407 -24.00 10.87 -11.07
CA ALA A 407 -23.28 12.13 -11.26
C ALA A 407 -21.80 12.03 -10.86
N ALA A 408 -21.48 11.30 -9.82
CA ALA A 408 -20.09 11.10 -9.36
C ALA A 408 -19.21 10.40 -10.40
N GLU A 409 -19.81 9.51 -11.20
CA GLU A 409 -19.13 8.82 -12.31
C GLU A 409 -18.89 9.75 -13.51
N SER A 410 -19.59 10.89 -13.61
CA SER A 410 -19.33 11.87 -14.66
C SER A 410 -18.13 12.78 -14.35
N ASP A 411 -17.64 12.77 -13.11
CA ASP A 411 -16.54 13.62 -12.65
C ASP A 411 -15.19 12.91 -12.84
N VAL A 412 -14.46 13.29 -13.87
CA VAL A 412 -13.14 12.75 -14.27
C VAL A 412 -11.99 13.26 -13.37
N SER A 413 -12.26 14.14 -12.41
CA SER A 413 -11.25 14.66 -11.48
C SER A 413 -10.76 13.55 -10.52
N GLY A 414 -10.18 12.54 -11.09
CA GLY A 414 -9.55 11.44 -10.39
C GLY A 414 -8.39 11.88 -9.52
N GLY A 415 -8.36 11.40 -8.31
CA GLY A 415 -7.41 11.37 -7.24
C GLY A 415 -6.19 12.25 -7.19
#